data_8714c7096ce12824ee068a928f972477
#
_entry.id   8714c7096ce12824ee068a928f972477
#
_cell.length_a   1.000
_cell.length_b   1.000
_cell.length_c   1.000
_cell.angle_alpha   90.00
_cell.angle_beta   90.00
_cell.angle_gamma   90.00
#
_symmetry.space_group_name_H-M   'P 1'
#
loop_
_entity.id
_entity.type
_entity.pdbx_description
1 polymer ?
#
loop_
_entity_poly.entity_id
_entity_poly.type
_entity_poly.pdbx_seq_one_letter_code
_entity_poly.pdbx_strand_id
1 'polypeptide(L)'
;MKKITTLCLCATMALAMQAQDFNDYFENKTLRTDYIFTGDAQKQEVYLDELTSLPEWAGRRHHLDQLPLAGNGEIIMKDKAIGKVIYRTSFSSLFQEWLGEEEATRVKKGYENSFLLPFPKQEAIVTVSLKNAHQEVCASLTHEIRPDDILIHQRGLTRITPHRYVHQSGSMEDCIDVAILAEGYTEAEMDLFYKDAEATCEALFAHAPFDKLKNKFNIVAVASPSEDSGVSIPHQGVWKSTAMSSHFSTFYSDRYLTTSRVKSIHNWLAGIPYEHIIILANTDTYGGGGIYNSYTLTTAHHPSFKPVVVHEFGHSFGGLADEYFYSDAPSPLYPYDKEPWEQNISTLVDFESKWKDMVPAGTPIPTPVKKSSDEIFTTVGVYEGAGYTSKGIYRPVTECRMKINEAPAFCPVCQRALERLILFYTEE
;
A
#
# COMPACT_ATOMS: atom_id res chain seq x y z
N MET A 1 -17.42 1.41 -72.55
CA MET A 1 -16.71 2.02 -71.45
C MET A 1 -17.08 1.27 -70.18
N LYS A 2 -16.22 0.33 -69.75
CA LYS A 2 -16.45 -0.47 -68.48
C LYS A 2 -15.76 0.28 -67.34
N LYS A 3 -16.54 0.66 -66.32
CA LYS A 3 -15.99 1.22 -65.07
C LYS A 3 -15.54 0.07 -64.18
N ILE A 4 -14.25 0.00 -63.90
CA ILE A 4 -13.66 -0.88 -62.93
C ILE A 4 -13.71 -0.14 -61.60
N THR A 5 -14.50 -0.66 -60.65
CA THR A 5 -14.56 -0.15 -59.28
C THR A 5 -13.56 -0.97 -58.45
N THR A 6 -12.44 -0.34 -58.10
CA THR A 6 -11.43 -0.93 -57.20
C THR A 6 -11.93 -0.83 -55.77
N LEU A 7 -12.23 -1.97 -55.16
CA LEU A 7 -12.61 -2.07 -53.76
C LEU A 7 -11.31 -2.15 -52.93
N CYS A 8 -10.94 -1.05 -52.25
CA CYS A 8 -9.87 -1.08 -51.24
C CYS A 8 -10.37 -1.76 -49.95
N LEU A 9 -9.91 -2.99 -49.73
CA LEU A 9 -10.12 -3.69 -48.51
C LEU A 9 -9.09 -3.20 -47.47
N CYS A 10 -9.47 -2.27 -46.58
CA CYS A 10 -8.68 -1.92 -45.40
C CYS A 10 -8.81 -3.06 -44.36
N ALA A 11 -7.84 -3.95 -44.34
CA ALA A 11 -7.68 -4.91 -43.26
C ALA A 11 -7.12 -4.15 -42.05
N THR A 12 -7.98 -3.78 -41.09
CA THR A 12 -7.57 -3.38 -39.76
C THR A 12 -7.08 -4.64 -39.03
N MET A 13 -5.77 -4.83 -38.99
CA MET A 13 -5.16 -5.76 -38.03
C MET A 13 -5.41 -5.19 -36.62
N ALA A 14 -6.41 -5.69 -35.92
CA ALA A 14 -6.48 -5.61 -34.48
C ALA A 14 -5.31 -6.47 -33.98
N LEU A 15 -4.21 -5.86 -33.57
CA LEU A 15 -3.21 -6.50 -32.74
C LEU A 15 -3.94 -6.80 -31.41
N ALA A 16 -4.37 -8.05 -31.24
CA ALA A 16 -4.71 -8.56 -29.93
C ALA A 16 -3.45 -8.38 -29.08
N MET A 17 -3.46 -7.46 -28.13
CA MET A 17 -2.43 -7.40 -27.09
C MET A 17 -2.58 -8.72 -26.33
N GLN A 18 -1.69 -9.68 -26.63
CA GLN A 18 -1.63 -10.94 -25.92
C GLN A 18 -1.21 -10.59 -24.49
N ALA A 19 -2.00 -11.02 -23.51
CA ALA A 19 -1.64 -10.86 -22.09
C ALA A 19 -0.23 -11.41 -21.88
N GLN A 20 0.55 -10.72 -21.08
CA GLN A 20 1.94 -11.08 -20.81
C GLN A 20 1.95 -12.28 -19.87
N ASP A 21 2.46 -13.44 -20.33
CA ASP A 21 2.62 -14.61 -19.47
C ASP A 21 3.78 -14.39 -18.49
N PHE A 22 3.51 -14.59 -17.21
CA PHE A 22 4.50 -14.52 -16.14
C PHE A 22 5.72 -15.40 -16.43
N ASN A 23 5.46 -16.63 -16.87
CA ASN A 23 6.51 -17.61 -17.11
C ASN A 23 7.44 -17.31 -18.30
N ASP A 24 7.08 -16.37 -19.16
CA ASP A 24 7.98 -15.93 -20.25
C ASP A 24 9.18 -15.14 -19.70
N TYR A 25 8.99 -14.38 -18.62
CA TYR A 25 9.97 -13.42 -18.12
C TYR A 25 10.53 -13.73 -16.74
N PHE A 26 9.81 -14.51 -15.91
CA PHE A 26 10.12 -14.66 -14.50
C PHE A 26 10.29 -16.11 -14.05
N GLU A 27 11.16 -16.32 -13.07
CA GLU A 27 11.21 -17.54 -12.27
C GLU A 27 10.16 -17.42 -11.13
N ASN A 28 9.72 -18.56 -10.60
CA ASN A 28 8.87 -18.55 -9.40
C ASN A 28 9.70 -18.25 -8.15
N LYS A 29 10.30 -17.06 -8.10
CA LYS A 29 11.11 -16.53 -7.03
C LYS A 29 10.84 -15.02 -6.86
N THR A 30 11.10 -14.50 -5.68
CA THR A 30 11.05 -13.06 -5.42
C THR A 30 12.45 -12.46 -5.51
N LEU A 31 12.57 -11.34 -6.18
CA LEU A 31 13.68 -10.39 -6.08
C LEU A 31 13.26 -9.29 -5.11
N ARG A 32 13.76 -9.30 -3.87
CA ARG A 32 13.65 -8.16 -2.98
C ARG A 32 14.74 -7.14 -3.32
N THR A 33 14.30 -5.91 -3.52
CA THR A 33 15.18 -4.77 -3.79
C THR A 33 15.10 -3.78 -2.64
N ASP A 34 16.21 -3.58 -1.95
CA ASP A 34 16.33 -2.65 -0.83
C ASP A 34 16.98 -1.35 -1.30
N TYR A 35 16.34 -0.22 -0.95
CA TYR A 35 16.83 1.11 -1.30
C TYR A 35 16.88 2.00 -0.07
N ILE A 36 17.75 3.01 -0.14
CA ILE A 36 17.76 4.14 0.77
C ILE A 36 17.23 5.37 0.02
N PHE A 37 16.09 5.90 0.44
CA PHE A 37 15.60 7.20 0.00
C PHE A 37 16.16 8.26 0.94
N THR A 38 16.80 9.29 0.40
CA THR A 38 17.51 10.27 1.22
C THR A 38 17.37 11.68 0.66
N GLY A 39 17.63 12.66 1.51
CA GLY A 39 17.63 14.06 1.12
C GLY A 39 16.90 14.95 2.12
N ASP A 40 16.35 16.03 1.60
CA ASP A 40 15.57 17.05 2.31
C ASP A 40 14.39 17.53 1.44
N ALA A 41 13.62 18.52 1.89
CA ALA A 41 12.49 19.05 1.15
C ALA A 41 12.84 19.63 -0.24
N GLN A 42 14.11 19.94 -0.49
CA GLN A 42 14.58 20.57 -1.73
C GLN A 42 15.20 19.58 -2.72
N LYS A 43 15.93 18.57 -2.21
CA LYS A 43 16.63 17.61 -3.04
C LYS A 43 16.49 16.20 -2.47
N GLN A 44 16.01 15.28 -3.27
CA GLN A 44 15.86 13.86 -2.95
C GLN A 44 16.78 13.03 -3.83
N GLU A 45 17.24 11.90 -3.29
CA GLU A 45 18.09 10.92 -3.99
C GLU A 45 17.66 9.51 -3.60
N VAL A 46 17.87 8.57 -4.52
CA VAL A 46 17.59 7.13 -4.34
C VAL A 46 18.89 6.37 -4.51
N TYR A 47 19.23 5.51 -3.56
CA TYR A 47 20.40 4.64 -3.61
C TYR A 47 19.98 3.18 -3.47
N LEU A 48 20.57 2.30 -4.29
CA LEU A 48 20.45 0.86 -4.12
C LEU A 48 21.29 0.44 -2.92
N ASP A 49 20.70 -0.32 -2.01
CA ASP A 49 21.38 -0.87 -0.83
C ASP A 49 21.71 -2.35 -1.03
N GLU A 50 20.69 -3.20 -1.25
CA GLU A 50 20.89 -4.65 -1.32
C GLU A 50 19.90 -5.29 -2.31
N LEU A 51 20.31 -6.38 -2.93
CA LEU A 51 19.44 -7.28 -3.69
C LEU A 51 19.39 -8.64 -3.00
N THR A 52 18.18 -9.20 -2.84
CA THR A 52 17.98 -10.49 -2.18
C THR A 52 17.03 -11.35 -3.02
N SER A 53 17.40 -12.61 -3.25
CA SER A 53 16.53 -13.64 -3.80
C SER A 53 15.81 -14.41 -2.69
N LEU A 54 14.48 -14.55 -2.79
CA LEU A 54 13.65 -15.37 -1.91
C LEU A 54 13.02 -16.53 -2.71
N PRO A 55 12.69 -17.67 -2.07
CA PRO A 55 12.38 -18.91 -2.77
C PRO A 55 11.14 -18.90 -3.64
N GLU A 56 10.12 -18.09 -3.32
CA GLU A 56 8.82 -18.11 -3.99
C GLU A 56 8.33 -16.72 -4.31
N TRP A 57 7.51 -16.58 -5.35
CA TRP A 57 6.81 -15.35 -5.72
C TRP A 57 5.35 -15.45 -5.32
N ALA A 58 4.94 -14.65 -4.35
CA ALA A 58 3.56 -14.57 -3.86
C ALA A 58 2.76 -13.41 -4.50
N GLY A 59 3.40 -12.55 -5.29
CA GLY A 59 2.74 -11.42 -5.93
C GLY A 59 1.98 -11.80 -7.19
N ARG A 60 1.24 -10.83 -7.72
CA ARG A 60 0.38 -11.02 -8.89
C ARG A 60 1.14 -11.59 -10.10
N ARG A 61 0.45 -12.42 -10.90
CA ARG A 61 0.96 -13.03 -12.14
C ARG A 61 0.28 -12.47 -13.40
N HIS A 62 -0.76 -11.66 -13.21
CA HIS A 62 -1.53 -10.97 -14.26
C HIS A 62 -1.29 -9.47 -14.23
N HIS A 63 -1.65 -8.75 -15.27
CA HIS A 63 -1.52 -7.28 -15.39
C HIS A 63 -0.10 -6.76 -15.03
N LEU A 64 0.94 -7.53 -15.42
CA LEU A 64 2.31 -7.34 -14.96
C LEU A 64 2.88 -5.94 -15.30
N ASP A 65 2.52 -5.40 -16.47
CA ASP A 65 2.96 -4.10 -16.99
C ASP A 65 1.97 -2.95 -16.68
N GLN A 66 0.96 -3.20 -15.83
CA GLN A 66 -0.06 -2.23 -15.46
C GLN A 66 0.06 -1.81 -13.99
N LEU A 67 -0.44 -0.60 -13.68
CA LEU A 67 -0.57 -0.10 -12.31
C LEU A 67 -2.03 -0.04 -11.92
N PRO A 68 -2.42 -0.62 -10.79
CA PRO A 68 -3.78 -0.45 -10.27
C PRO A 68 -4.01 0.97 -9.73
N LEU A 69 -2.99 1.56 -9.11
CA LEU A 69 -2.97 2.89 -8.51
C LEU A 69 -1.64 3.58 -8.83
N ALA A 70 -1.62 4.91 -8.92
CA ALA A 70 -0.42 5.64 -9.28
C ALA A 70 0.62 5.72 -8.14
N GLY A 71 0.17 5.85 -6.87
CA GLY A 71 1.07 6.02 -5.72
C GLY A 71 1.90 7.30 -5.75
N ASN A 72 2.78 7.44 -4.78
CA ASN A 72 3.76 8.54 -4.71
C ASN A 72 5.13 8.15 -5.27
N GLY A 73 5.29 6.89 -5.67
CA GLY A 73 6.47 6.39 -6.35
C GLY A 73 6.13 5.18 -7.22
N GLU A 74 7.06 4.84 -8.10
CA GLU A 74 6.86 3.78 -9.07
C GLU A 74 8.16 3.01 -9.30
N ILE A 75 8.02 1.69 -9.49
CA ILE A 75 9.10 0.82 -9.93
C ILE A 75 8.71 0.19 -11.26
N ILE A 76 9.59 0.32 -12.25
CA ILE A 76 9.44 -0.27 -13.57
C ILE A 76 10.59 -1.23 -13.81
N MET A 77 10.28 -2.49 -14.16
CA MET A 77 11.26 -3.46 -14.65
C MET A 77 11.07 -3.66 -16.15
N LYS A 78 12.16 -3.57 -16.89
CA LYS A 78 12.20 -3.82 -18.34
C LYS A 78 13.14 -4.96 -18.65
N ASP A 79 12.77 -5.80 -19.60
CA ASP A 79 13.72 -6.71 -20.23
C ASP A 79 14.82 -5.88 -20.91
N LYS A 80 16.08 -6.17 -20.59
CA LYS A 80 17.22 -5.37 -21.07
C LYS A 80 17.45 -5.51 -22.58
N ALA A 81 17.18 -6.68 -23.14
CA ALA A 81 17.47 -6.98 -24.55
C ALA A 81 16.48 -6.31 -25.49
N ILE A 82 15.20 -6.31 -25.15
CA ILE A 82 14.11 -5.80 -26.01
C ILE A 82 13.48 -4.50 -25.52
N GLY A 83 13.84 -4.02 -24.32
CA GLY A 83 13.31 -2.78 -23.74
C GLY A 83 11.84 -2.81 -23.34
N LYS A 84 11.17 -3.98 -23.39
CA LYS A 84 9.75 -4.14 -23.02
C LYS A 84 9.60 -4.03 -21.51
N VAL A 85 8.56 -3.31 -21.06
CA VAL A 85 8.15 -3.34 -19.66
C VAL A 85 7.61 -4.72 -19.32
N ILE A 86 8.20 -5.38 -18.34
CA ILE A 86 7.83 -6.73 -17.92
C ILE A 86 7.18 -6.75 -16.53
N TYR A 87 7.40 -5.72 -15.71
CA TYR A 87 6.70 -5.54 -14.43
C TYR A 87 6.62 -4.07 -14.02
N ARG A 88 5.54 -3.69 -13.35
CA ARG A 88 5.37 -2.36 -12.75
C ARG A 88 4.68 -2.49 -11.40
N THR A 89 5.09 -1.67 -10.45
CA THR A 89 4.40 -1.49 -9.18
C THR A 89 4.55 -0.06 -8.70
N SER A 90 3.67 0.38 -7.83
CA SER A 90 3.68 1.72 -7.24
C SER A 90 3.64 1.62 -5.72
N PHE A 91 4.04 2.68 -5.05
CA PHE A 91 4.16 2.73 -3.61
C PHE A 91 4.02 4.15 -3.05
N SER A 92 3.86 4.25 -1.74
CA SER A 92 4.17 5.44 -0.94
C SER A 92 5.26 5.10 0.07
N SER A 93 5.89 6.11 0.66
CA SER A 93 6.96 5.90 1.63
C SER A 93 6.91 6.90 2.78
N LEU A 94 7.34 6.46 3.95
CA LEU A 94 7.49 7.33 5.13
C LEU A 94 8.44 8.51 4.86
N PHE A 95 9.45 8.31 3.97
CA PHE A 95 10.33 9.39 3.52
C PHE A 95 9.56 10.53 2.84
N GLN A 96 8.62 10.19 1.94
CA GLN A 96 7.85 11.21 1.20
C GLN A 96 6.86 11.93 2.09
N GLU A 97 6.29 11.28 3.12
CA GLU A 97 5.48 11.94 4.14
C GLU A 97 6.33 12.92 4.96
N TRP A 98 7.52 12.48 5.39
CA TRP A 98 8.45 13.33 6.13
C TRP A 98 8.89 14.58 5.35
N LEU A 99 8.96 14.52 4.01
CA LEU A 99 9.29 15.71 3.19
C LEU A 99 8.27 16.85 3.36
N GLY A 100 7.04 16.56 3.79
CA GLY A 100 6.01 17.55 4.12
C GLY A 100 6.21 18.22 5.49
N GLU A 101 7.11 17.72 6.33
CA GLU A 101 7.35 18.22 7.67
C GLU A 101 8.34 19.39 7.69
N GLU A 102 8.18 20.29 8.68
CA GLU A 102 9.11 21.43 8.86
C GLU A 102 10.57 20.96 9.03
N GLU A 103 10.79 19.81 9.66
CA GLU A 103 12.11 19.25 9.87
C GLU A 103 12.86 19.04 8.56
N ALA A 104 12.17 18.60 7.50
CA ALA A 104 12.77 18.33 6.19
C ALA A 104 13.33 19.59 5.50
N THR A 105 12.94 20.78 5.95
CA THR A 105 13.51 22.06 5.44
C THR A 105 14.90 22.36 6.03
N ARG A 106 15.30 21.64 7.09
CA ARG A 106 16.50 21.96 7.90
C ARG A 106 17.53 20.85 7.98
N VAL A 107 17.10 19.59 7.84
CA VAL A 107 17.98 18.42 7.97
C VAL A 107 17.80 17.48 6.79
N LYS A 108 18.83 16.64 6.55
CA LYS A 108 18.77 15.54 5.60
C LYS A 108 18.63 14.23 6.36
N LYS A 109 17.76 13.37 5.89
CA LYS A 109 17.57 12.02 6.45
C LYS A 109 17.60 10.96 5.36
N GLY A 110 17.85 9.71 5.77
CA GLY A 110 17.74 8.51 4.94
C GLY A 110 16.75 7.55 5.55
N TYR A 111 15.92 6.92 4.69
CA TYR A 111 14.90 5.96 5.07
C TYR A 111 15.08 4.67 4.27
N GLU A 112 15.02 3.54 4.97
CA GLU A 112 14.97 2.21 4.33
C GLU A 112 13.65 2.03 3.60
N ASN A 113 13.73 1.45 2.40
CA ASN A 113 12.57 0.99 1.65
C ASN A 113 12.90 -0.35 0.99
N SER A 114 11.98 -1.29 1.05
CA SER A 114 12.14 -2.63 0.47
C SER A 114 10.94 -2.94 -0.41
N PHE A 115 11.20 -3.47 -1.59
CA PHE A 115 10.15 -3.82 -2.55
C PHE A 115 10.34 -5.25 -3.05
N LEU A 116 9.20 -5.92 -3.28
CA LEU A 116 9.16 -7.24 -3.85
C LEU A 116 8.87 -7.15 -5.35
N LEU A 117 9.72 -7.74 -6.15
CA LEU A 117 9.58 -7.87 -7.59
C LEU A 117 9.68 -9.35 -7.97
N PRO A 118 9.04 -9.80 -9.07
CA PRO A 118 9.29 -11.14 -9.56
C PRO A 118 10.74 -11.26 -10.06
N PHE A 119 11.38 -12.40 -9.82
CA PHE A 119 12.78 -12.62 -10.18
C PHE A 119 12.93 -12.82 -11.70
N PRO A 120 13.64 -11.96 -12.44
CA PRO A 120 13.73 -12.05 -13.89
C PRO A 120 14.58 -13.24 -14.34
N LYS A 121 14.19 -13.93 -15.44
CA LYS A 121 14.97 -15.01 -16.06
C LYS A 121 16.20 -14.51 -16.83
N GLN A 122 16.12 -13.28 -17.34
CA GLN A 122 17.16 -12.64 -18.15
C GLN A 122 17.57 -11.32 -17.51
N GLU A 123 18.65 -10.70 -18.02
CA GLU A 123 19.06 -9.37 -17.57
C GLU A 123 17.92 -8.35 -17.71
N ALA A 124 17.67 -7.59 -16.66
CA ALA A 124 16.62 -6.60 -16.60
C ALA A 124 17.15 -5.22 -16.17
N ILE A 125 16.42 -4.18 -16.52
CA ILE A 125 16.65 -2.81 -16.06
C ILE A 125 15.52 -2.43 -15.10
N VAL A 126 15.87 -2.05 -13.89
CA VAL A 126 14.93 -1.55 -12.89
C VAL A 126 15.09 -0.05 -12.74
N THR A 127 13.99 0.68 -12.83
CA THR A 127 13.94 2.13 -12.54
C THR A 127 13.00 2.36 -11.38
N VAL A 128 13.49 2.99 -10.31
CA VAL A 128 12.72 3.47 -9.17
C VAL A 128 12.59 4.99 -9.28
N SER A 129 11.37 5.51 -9.15
CA SER A 129 11.07 6.93 -9.25
C SER A 129 10.25 7.40 -8.05
N LEU A 130 10.65 8.51 -7.43
CA LEU A 130 9.86 9.25 -6.45
C LEU A 130 9.13 10.39 -7.16
N LYS A 131 7.87 10.60 -6.81
CA LYS A 131 7.01 11.63 -7.39
C LYS A 131 6.58 12.62 -6.29
N ASN A 132 6.49 13.89 -6.65
CA ASN A 132 5.93 14.92 -5.78
C ASN A 132 4.37 14.89 -5.80
N ALA A 133 3.75 15.81 -5.06
CA ALA A 133 2.29 15.93 -4.99
C ALA A 133 1.61 16.23 -6.35
N HIS A 134 2.34 16.81 -7.32
CA HIS A 134 1.88 17.01 -8.70
C HIS A 134 2.11 15.79 -9.61
N GLN A 135 2.57 14.67 -9.05
CA GLN A 135 2.91 13.45 -9.80
C GLN A 135 4.10 13.63 -10.78
N GLU A 136 4.96 14.61 -10.53
CA GLU A 136 6.20 14.83 -11.28
C GLU A 136 7.34 14.06 -10.61
N VAL A 137 8.22 13.46 -11.42
CA VAL A 137 9.39 12.73 -10.89
C VAL A 137 10.39 13.73 -10.31
N CYS A 138 10.66 13.62 -9.01
CA CYS A 138 11.62 14.46 -8.29
C CYS A 138 12.97 13.77 -8.02
N ALA A 139 12.99 12.44 -7.99
CA ALA A 139 14.20 11.64 -7.91
C ALA A 139 14.01 10.29 -8.61
N SER A 140 15.08 9.74 -9.18
CA SER A 140 15.03 8.40 -9.76
C SER A 140 16.41 7.74 -9.75
N LEU A 141 16.39 6.41 -9.70
CA LEU A 141 17.55 5.56 -9.88
C LEU A 141 17.22 4.50 -10.93
N THR A 142 18.13 4.30 -11.88
CA THR A 142 18.07 3.17 -12.82
C THR A 142 19.30 2.29 -12.63
N HIS A 143 19.08 0.98 -12.48
CA HIS A 143 20.15 0.01 -12.34
C HIS A 143 19.82 -1.31 -13.05
N GLU A 144 20.83 -2.13 -13.26
CA GLU A 144 20.70 -3.44 -13.89
C GLU A 144 20.47 -4.54 -12.84
N ILE A 145 19.71 -5.55 -13.23
CA ILE A 145 19.58 -6.83 -12.54
C ILE A 145 20.19 -7.90 -13.46
N ARG A 146 21.22 -8.57 -12.96
CA ARG A 146 21.79 -9.75 -13.60
C ARG A 146 21.45 -10.98 -12.76
N PRO A 147 20.63 -11.90 -13.26
CA PRO A 147 20.15 -13.06 -12.46
C PRO A 147 21.26 -13.95 -11.94
N ASP A 148 22.40 -13.97 -12.60
CA ASP A 148 23.61 -14.73 -12.24
C ASP A 148 24.60 -13.97 -11.34
N ASP A 149 24.24 -12.75 -10.88
CA ASP A 149 25.09 -11.96 -9.99
C ASP A 149 25.25 -12.67 -8.63
N ILE A 150 26.47 -13.07 -8.32
CA ILE A 150 26.82 -13.78 -7.08
C ILE A 150 26.63 -12.93 -5.82
N LEU A 151 26.43 -11.61 -5.94
CA LEU A 151 26.18 -10.70 -4.84
C LEU A 151 24.69 -10.56 -4.51
N ILE A 152 23.79 -11.17 -5.29
CA ILE A 152 22.38 -11.28 -4.90
C ILE A 152 22.31 -12.25 -3.70
N HIS A 153 21.94 -11.72 -2.54
CA HIS A 153 21.83 -12.51 -1.32
C HIS A 153 20.74 -13.59 -1.45
N GLN A 154 20.99 -14.76 -0.87
CA GLN A 154 20.01 -15.85 -0.79
C GLN A 154 19.45 -15.89 0.62
N ARG A 155 18.13 -15.72 0.79
CA ARG A 155 17.45 -15.79 2.10
C ARG A 155 16.21 -16.66 2.02
N GLY A 156 15.67 -17.05 3.18
CA GLY A 156 14.43 -17.80 3.27
C GLY A 156 14.55 -19.29 2.92
N LEU A 157 15.76 -19.82 2.77
CA LEU A 157 16.01 -21.25 2.55
C LEU A 157 16.18 -22.03 3.86
N THR A 158 16.58 -21.33 4.93
CA THR A 158 16.79 -21.88 6.26
C THR A 158 16.39 -20.85 7.32
N ARG A 159 16.12 -21.32 8.55
CA ARG A 159 15.78 -20.44 9.69
C ARG A 159 14.54 -19.58 9.41
N ILE A 160 13.52 -20.20 8.78
CA ILE A 160 12.24 -19.53 8.54
C ILE A 160 11.59 -19.23 9.89
N THR A 161 11.10 -18.01 10.04
CA THR A 161 10.39 -17.57 11.26
C THR A 161 9.17 -18.46 11.52
N PRO A 162 8.91 -18.90 12.75
CA PRO A 162 7.72 -19.66 13.08
C PRO A 162 6.46 -18.91 12.65
N HIS A 163 5.57 -19.60 11.94
CA HIS A 163 4.35 -18.99 11.41
C HIS A 163 3.22 -20.00 11.32
N ARG A 164 2.00 -19.51 11.22
CA ARG A 164 0.81 -20.33 10.91
C ARG A 164 -0.21 -19.52 10.14
N TYR A 165 -0.94 -20.17 9.23
CA TYR A 165 -2.08 -19.55 8.57
C TYR A 165 -3.23 -19.36 9.56
N VAL A 166 -3.77 -18.15 9.65
CA VAL A 166 -5.03 -17.83 10.36
C VAL A 166 -6.20 -17.85 9.40
N HIS A 167 -5.94 -17.72 8.10
CA HIS A 167 -6.90 -17.92 7.02
C HIS A 167 -6.16 -18.39 5.76
N GLN A 168 -6.68 -19.42 5.09
CA GLN A 168 -6.10 -19.93 3.86
C GLN A 168 -7.24 -20.38 2.92
N SER A 169 -7.30 -19.76 1.73
CA SER A 169 -8.35 -20.01 0.74
C SER A 169 -7.86 -20.74 -0.50
N GLY A 170 -6.61 -20.54 -0.89
CA GLY A 170 -6.08 -21.10 -2.12
C GLY A 170 -4.56 -21.09 -2.18
N SER A 171 -4.03 -21.25 -3.40
CA SER A 171 -2.60 -21.13 -3.67
C SER A 171 -2.17 -19.67 -3.62
N MET A 172 -0.88 -19.40 -3.44
CA MET A 172 -0.29 -18.07 -3.55
C MET A 172 -0.37 -17.48 -4.97
N GLU A 173 -0.71 -18.30 -5.97
CA GLU A 173 -0.88 -17.87 -7.35
C GLU A 173 -2.26 -17.25 -7.60
N ASP A 174 -3.26 -17.67 -6.79
CA ASP A 174 -4.67 -17.31 -6.94
C ASP A 174 -5.17 -16.32 -5.88
N CYS A 175 -4.40 -16.17 -4.79
CA CYS A 175 -4.79 -15.39 -3.63
C CYS A 175 -3.79 -14.27 -3.34
N ILE A 176 -4.28 -13.22 -2.69
CA ILE A 176 -3.45 -12.16 -2.09
C ILE A 176 -2.94 -12.69 -0.74
N ASP A 177 -1.64 -12.71 -0.55
CA ASP A 177 -0.99 -13.21 0.66
C ASP A 177 -0.67 -12.05 1.61
N VAL A 178 -1.30 -12.04 2.78
CA VAL A 178 -1.12 -11.02 3.83
C VAL A 178 -0.37 -11.63 5.00
N ALA A 179 0.78 -11.07 5.36
CA ALA A 179 1.52 -11.45 6.55
C ALA A 179 1.18 -10.54 7.72
N ILE A 180 0.88 -11.12 8.88
CA ILE A 180 0.72 -10.40 10.16
C ILE A 180 1.93 -10.70 11.03
N LEU A 181 2.67 -9.67 11.45
CA LEU A 181 3.88 -9.76 12.27
C LEU A 181 3.66 -9.30 13.70
N ALA A 182 4.38 -9.94 14.64
CA ALA A 182 4.42 -9.54 16.04
C ALA A 182 5.43 -8.41 16.29
N GLU A 183 5.03 -7.33 16.95
CA GLU A 183 5.90 -6.23 17.36
C GLU A 183 5.69 -5.91 18.84
N GLY A 184 6.76 -5.97 19.64
CA GLY A 184 6.67 -5.78 21.08
C GLY A 184 6.05 -6.96 21.83
N TYR A 185 5.91 -8.13 21.21
CA TYR A 185 5.58 -9.38 21.89
C TYR A 185 6.87 -10.15 22.15
N THR A 186 7.11 -10.55 23.39
CA THR A 186 8.21 -11.45 23.74
C THR A 186 7.89 -12.89 23.31
N GLU A 187 8.88 -13.79 23.33
CA GLU A 187 8.68 -15.21 23.04
C GLU A 187 7.55 -15.83 23.91
N ALA A 188 7.46 -15.40 25.17
CA ALA A 188 6.43 -15.88 26.10
C ALA A 188 5.01 -15.35 25.76
N GLU A 189 4.88 -14.33 24.93
CA GLU A 189 3.62 -13.68 24.55
C GLU A 189 3.13 -14.11 23.16
N MET A 190 3.80 -15.07 22.50
CA MET A 190 3.41 -15.48 21.14
C MET A 190 2.00 -16.09 21.07
N ASP A 191 1.51 -16.75 22.12
CA ASP A 191 0.11 -17.23 22.18
C ASP A 191 -0.90 -16.07 22.20
N LEU A 192 -0.54 -14.94 22.81
CA LEU A 192 -1.34 -13.71 22.79
C LEU A 192 -1.33 -13.10 21.39
N PHE A 193 -0.15 -12.98 20.79
CA PHE A 193 -0.01 -12.48 19.42
C PHE A 193 -0.88 -13.25 18.41
N TYR A 194 -0.88 -14.58 18.50
CA TYR A 194 -1.70 -15.37 17.58
C TYR A 194 -3.21 -15.12 17.74
N LYS A 195 -3.69 -14.88 18.95
CA LYS A 195 -5.09 -14.49 19.20
C LYS A 195 -5.39 -13.10 18.60
N ASP A 196 -4.46 -12.17 18.71
CA ASP A 196 -4.59 -10.83 18.15
C ASP A 196 -4.56 -10.87 16.61
N ALA A 197 -3.76 -11.76 16.02
CA ALA A 197 -3.76 -12.00 14.58
C ALA A 197 -5.08 -12.61 14.08
N GLU A 198 -5.66 -13.55 14.81
CA GLU A 198 -7.00 -14.10 14.53
C GLU A 198 -8.08 -13.00 14.62
N ALA A 199 -8.03 -12.15 15.67
CA ALA A 199 -8.95 -11.03 15.83
C ALA A 199 -8.80 -9.96 14.71
N THR A 200 -7.59 -9.77 14.20
CA THR A 200 -7.31 -8.92 13.04
C THR A 200 -7.97 -9.46 11.78
N CYS A 201 -7.79 -10.75 11.51
CA CYS A 201 -8.40 -11.43 10.37
C CYS A 201 -9.94 -11.32 10.43
N GLU A 202 -10.53 -11.57 11.59
CA GLU A 202 -11.97 -11.39 11.82
C GLU A 202 -12.43 -9.94 11.55
N ALA A 203 -11.65 -8.95 12.02
CA ALA A 203 -11.98 -7.54 11.85
C ALA A 203 -11.98 -7.14 10.37
N LEU A 204 -11.00 -7.59 9.59
CA LEU A 204 -10.94 -7.35 8.15
C LEU A 204 -12.14 -7.97 7.43
N PHE A 205 -12.42 -9.25 7.69
CA PHE A 205 -13.51 -9.97 7.02
C PHE A 205 -14.91 -9.64 7.56
N ALA A 206 -15.03 -8.78 8.58
CA ALA A 206 -16.31 -8.19 8.97
C ALA A 206 -16.69 -6.97 8.11
N HIS A 207 -15.81 -6.49 7.21
CA HIS A 207 -16.01 -5.29 6.40
C HIS A 207 -16.11 -5.63 4.91
N ALA A 208 -17.17 -5.10 4.24
CA ALA A 208 -17.25 -5.16 2.78
C ALA A 208 -16.13 -4.28 2.15
N PRO A 209 -15.49 -4.72 1.04
CA PRO A 209 -15.80 -5.91 0.24
C PRO A 209 -15.07 -7.20 0.70
N PHE A 210 -14.23 -7.13 1.74
CA PHE A 210 -13.42 -8.28 2.22
C PHE A 210 -14.30 -9.46 2.66
N ASP A 211 -15.50 -9.20 3.24
CA ASP A 211 -16.46 -10.23 3.64
C ASP A 211 -16.89 -11.12 2.48
N LYS A 212 -17.10 -10.54 1.29
CA LYS A 212 -17.53 -11.23 0.07
C LYS A 212 -16.38 -11.86 -0.69
N LEU A 213 -15.18 -11.29 -0.55
CA LEU A 213 -13.96 -11.66 -1.29
C LEU A 213 -12.91 -12.35 -0.40
N LYS A 214 -13.31 -12.85 0.78
CA LYS A 214 -12.38 -13.53 1.70
C LYS A 214 -11.69 -14.74 1.08
N ASN A 215 -12.33 -15.37 0.09
CA ASN A 215 -11.77 -16.48 -0.68
C ASN A 215 -10.63 -16.07 -1.63
N LYS A 216 -10.35 -14.79 -1.78
CA LYS A 216 -9.24 -14.24 -2.54
C LYS A 216 -8.00 -13.94 -1.67
N PHE A 217 -8.01 -14.32 -0.39
CA PHE A 217 -6.95 -14.03 0.55
C PHE A 217 -6.40 -15.27 1.23
N ASN A 218 -5.10 -15.25 1.49
CA ASN A 218 -4.44 -16.05 2.51
C ASN A 218 -3.88 -15.08 3.56
N ILE A 219 -3.99 -15.43 4.85
CA ILE A 219 -3.45 -14.62 5.95
C ILE A 219 -2.58 -15.50 6.83
N VAL A 220 -1.30 -15.16 6.96
CA VAL A 220 -0.30 -15.87 7.75
C VAL A 220 0.17 -15.02 8.92
N ALA A 221 0.10 -15.56 10.14
CA ALA A 221 0.64 -14.94 11.35
C ALA A 221 2.08 -15.41 11.56
N VAL A 222 3.02 -14.46 11.72
CA VAL A 222 4.47 -14.68 11.78
C VAL A 222 5.00 -14.24 13.13
N ALA A 223 5.51 -15.20 13.91
CA ALA A 223 6.01 -14.98 15.26
C ALA A 223 7.41 -14.35 15.24
N SER A 224 7.48 -13.02 15.23
CA SER A 224 8.69 -12.21 15.30
C SER A 224 8.90 -11.70 16.73
N PRO A 225 9.58 -12.45 17.64
CA PRO A 225 9.68 -12.08 19.03
C PRO A 225 10.57 -10.86 19.24
N SER A 226 10.13 -10.00 20.17
CA SER A 226 10.88 -8.85 20.68
C SER A 226 11.60 -9.19 21.97
N GLU A 227 12.67 -8.46 22.28
CA GLU A 227 13.35 -8.58 23.57
C GLU A 227 12.49 -8.01 24.71
N ASP A 228 11.86 -6.85 24.45
CA ASP A 228 10.97 -6.18 25.40
C ASP A 228 9.49 -6.36 25.02
N SER A 229 8.64 -6.48 26.03
CA SER A 229 7.19 -6.36 25.89
C SER A 229 6.77 -4.90 25.73
N GLY A 230 5.85 -4.62 24.80
CA GLY A 230 5.41 -3.27 24.46
C GLY A 230 6.28 -2.60 23.42
N VAL A 231 5.96 -1.35 23.08
CA VAL A 231 6.66 -0.56 22.04
C VAL A 231 7.17 0.77 22.60
N SER A 232 8.06 1.44 21.89
CA SER A 232 8.61 2.73 22.32
C SER A 232 7.56 3.84 22.25
N ILE A 233 7.50 4.67 23.31
CA ILE A 233 6.63 5.84 23.43
C ILE A 233 7.51 7.04 23.81
N PRO A 234 8.19 7.67 22.82
CA PRO A 234 9.22 8.69 23.04
C PRO A 234 8.76 9.89 23.88
N HIS A 235 7.54 10.40 23.66
CA HIS A 235 7.01 11.53 24.40
C HIS A 235 6.77 11.24 25.89
N GLN A 236 6.78 9.94 26.28
CA GLN A 236 6.73 9.49 27.68
C GLN A 236 8.10 9.04 28.19
N GLY A 237 9.16 9.16 27.40
CA GLY A 237 10.50 8.70 27.73
C GLY A 237 10.66 7.18 27.77
N VAL A 238 9.71 6.43 27.18
CA VAL A 238 9.73 4.96 27.14
C VAL A 238 10.40 4.50 25.84
N TRP A 239 11.47 3.71 26.01
CA TRP A 239 12.20 3.07 24.91
C TRP A 239 12.26 1.57 25.11
N LYS A 240 12.02 0.80 24.03
CA LYS A 240 11.92 -0.66 24.00
C LYS A 240 12.77 -1.24 22.87
N SER A 241 13.40 -2.39 23.14
CA SER A 241 14.10 -3.20 22.15
C SER A 241 13.10 -4.19 21.55
N THR A 242 12.60 -3.86 20.33
CA THR A 242 11.55 -4.64 19.68
C THR A 242 11.99 -5.14 18.31
N ALA A 243 11.29 -6.14 17.76
CA ALA A 243 11.64 -6.85 16.54
C ALA A 243 11.85 -5.91 15.32
N MET A 244 11.07 -4.84 15.25
CA MET A 244 11.10 -3.87 14.14
C MET A 244 11.36 -2.43 14.61
N SER A 245 11.70 -2.25 15.91
CA SER A 245 12.02 -0.93 16.50
C SER A 245 10.94 0.12 16.23
N SER A 246 9.67 -0.27 16.29
CA SER A 246 8.55 0.66 16.10
C SER A 246 8.44 1.64 17.27
N HIS A 247 7.94 2.83 16.97
CA HIS A 247 7.73 3.85 17.98
C HIS A 247 6.57 4.78 17.63
N PHE A 248 5.91 5.27 18.68
CA PHE A 248 5.02 6.42 18.61
C PHE A 248 5.79 7.72 18.37
N SER A 249 5.08 8.82 18.25
CA SER A 249 5.66 10.16 18.05
C SER A 249 6.42 10.34 16.74
N THR A 250 6.08 9.55 15.72
CA THR A 250 6.57 9.79 14.36
C THR A 250 6.11 11.19 13.92
N PHE A 251 7.04 11.99 13.41
CA PHE A 251 6.83 13.39 13.05
C PHE A 251 6.21 14.23 14.18
N TYR A 252 6.56 13.90 15.43
CA TYR A 252 6.05 14.53 16.67
C TYR A 252 4.53 14.37 16.88
N SER A 253 3.86 13.49 16.15
CA SER A 253 2.46 13.13 16.37
C SER A 253 2.35 11.97 17.35
N ASP A 254 1.77 12.21 18.54
CA ASP A 254 1.70 11.23 19.63
C ASP A 254 1.04 9.90 19.25
N ARG A 255 0.11 9.92 18.30
CA ARG A 255 -0.63 8.75 17.84
C ARG A 255 -0.06 8.09 16.57
N TYR A 256 0.93 8.71 15.91
CA TYR A 256 1.50 8.15 14.71
C TYR A 256 2.56 7.11 15.06
N LEU A 257 2.18 5.85 14.89
CA LEU A 257 3.00 4.68 15.19
C LEU A 257 3.58 4.11 13.91
N THR A 258 4.89 4.15 13.74
CA THR A 258 5.59 3.65 12.54
C THR A 258 6.91 2.97 12.88
N THR A 259 7.55 2.41 11.87
CA THR A 259 8.95 1.99 11.92
C THR A 259 9.72 2.47 10.69
N SER A 260 10.95 2.87 10.87
CA SER A 260 11.90 3.13 9.79
C SER A 260 12.77 1.90 9.42
N ARG A 261 12.57 0.76 10.10
CA ARG A 261 13.34 -0.46 9.91
C ARG A 261 12.67 -1.42 8.92
N VAL A 262 12.40 -0.94 7.72
CA VAL A 262 11.66 -1.70 6.70
C VAL A 262 12.40 -2.99 6.30
N LYS A 263 13.73 -2.97 6.20
CA LYS A 263 14.52 -4.19 5.96
C LYS A 263 14.32 -5.26 7.03
N SER A 264 14.17 -4.87 8.31
CA SER A 264 13.91 -5.81 9.39
C SER A 264 12.59 -6.53 9.22
N ILE A 265 11.52 -5.82 8.79
CA ILE A 265 10.22 -6.41 8.46
C ILE A 265 10.39 -7.55 7.45
N HIS A 266 11.00 -7.23 6.32
CA HIS A 266 11.20 -8.21 5.23
C HIS A 266 12.19 -9.33 5.60
N ASN A 267 13.13 -9.10 6.54
CA ASN A 267 14.01 -10.15 7.04
C ASN A 267 13.25 -11.19 7.89
N TRP A 268 12.29 -10.77 8.72
CA TRP A 268 11.42 -11.67 9.47
C TRP A 268 10.52 -12.52 8.56
N LEU A 269 10.16 -11.98 7.39
CA LEU A 269 9.29 -12.62 6.39
C LEU A 269 10.05 -13.50 5.38
N ALA A 270 11.38 -13.55 5.44
CA ALA A 270 12.16 -14.30 4.47
C ALA A 270 11.81 -15.80 4.47
N GLY A 271 11.35 -16.32 3.34
CA GLY A 271 10.92 -17.70 3.14
C GLY A 271 9.45 -17.99 3.46
N ILE A 272 8.68 -16.94 3.75
CA ILE A 272 7.23 -16.99 3.93
C ILE A 272 6.61 -16.24 2.75
N PRO A 273 5.59 -16.79 2.06
CA PRO A 273 4.89 -16.08 0.99
C PRO A 273 4.10 -14.89 1.54
N TYR A 274 4.24 -13.70 0.94
CA TYR A 274 3.47 -12.50 1.26
C TYR A 274 3.56 -11.44 0.16
N GLU A 275 2.54 -10.59 0.08
CA GLU A 275 2.50 -9.36 -0.71
C GLU A 275 2.26 -8.13 0.17
N HIS A 276 1.36 -8.25 1.15
CA HIS A 276 0.97 -7.17 2.05
C HIS A 276 1.29 -7.51 3.50
N ILE A 277 1.50 -6.46 4.30
CA ILE A 277 2.04 -6.60 5.65
C ILE A 277 1.18 -5.84 6.64
N ILE A 278 0.81 -6.52 7.73
CA ILE A 278 0.22 -5.92 8.93
C ILE A 278 1.16 -6.20 10.10
N ILE A 279 1.47 -5.20 10.88
CA ILE A 279 2.30 -5.30 12.08
C ILE A 279 1.43 -4.97 13.29
N LEU A 280 1.31 -5.92 14.23
CA LEU A 280 0.55 -5.73 15.45
C LEU A 280 1.49 -5.35 16.60
N ALA A 281 1.30 -4.15 17.13
CA ALA A 281 2.06 -3.64 18.27
C ALA A 281 1.38 -4.03 19.58
N ASN A 282 2.14 -4.69 20.46
CA ASN A 282 1.71 -5.10 21.81
C ASN A 282 1.56 -3.88 22.72
N THR A 283 0.50 -3.11 22.57
CA THR A 283 0.24 -1.92 23.36
C THR A 283 -1.26 -1.58 23.38
N ASP A 284 -1.70 -0.96 24.49
CA ASP A 284 -3.04 -0.39 24.66
C ASP A 284 -3.09 1.12 24.31
N THR A 285 -1.95 1.73 23.99
CA THR A 285 -1.88 3.13 23.54
C THR A 285 -2.50 3.29 22.15
N TYR A 286 -3.41 4.26 21.99
CA TYR A 286 -4.07 4.52 20.71
C TYR A 286 -3.08 4.98 19.63
N GLY A 287 -3.09 4.32 18.46
CA GLY A 287 -2.35 4.76 17.30
C GLY A 287 -2.22 3.71 16.21
N GLY A 288 -1.75 4.17 15.08
CA GLY A 288 -1.51 3.37 13.89
C GLY A 288 -0.86 4.19 12.79
N GLY A 289 -0.58 3.53 11.68
CA GLY A 289 -0.10 4.12 10.43
C GLY A 289 -0.18 3.09 9.30
N GLY A 290 -0.64 3.52 8.14
CA GLY A 290 -0.72 2.70 6.93
C GLY A 290 -0.04 3.39 5.76
N ILE A 291 0.98 2.75 5.16
CA ILE A 291 1.74 3.29 4.04
C ILE A 291 1.49 2.42 2.82
N TYR A 292 0.97 3.02 1.75
CA TYR A 292 0.54 2.30 0.55
C TYR A 292 1.65 1.42 -0.02
N ASN A 293 1.30 0.13 -0.18
CA ASN A 293 2.16 -0.93 -0.68
C ASN A 293 3.51 -1.04 0.07
N SER A 294 3.47 -0.76 1.38
CA SER A 294 4.59 -0.94 2.31
C SER A 294 4.13 -1.75 3.53
N TYR A 295 3.47 -1.14 4.51
CA TYR A 295 2.94 -1.87 5.67
C TYR A 295 1.78 -1.12 6.34
N THR A 296 0.94 -1.87 7.07
CA THR A 296 0.09 -1.39 8.17
C THR A 296 0.83 -1.64 9.48
N LEU A 297 0.86 -0.66 10.39
CA LEU A 297 1.30 -0.85 11.77
C LEU A 297 0.22 -0.29 12.69
N THR A 298 -0.26 -1.07 13.67
CA THR A 298 -1.36 -0.68 14.54
C THR A 298 -1.26 -1.28 15.93
N THR A 299 -1.85 -0.59 16.92
CA THR A 299 -2.01 -1.10 18.28
C THR A 299 -2.94 -2.31 18.32
N ALA A 300 -2.64 -3.33 19.15
CA ALA A 300 -3.44 -4.55 19.25
C ALA A 300 -4.43 -4.56 20.44
N HIS A 301 -4.17 -3.79 21.50
CA HIS A 301 -4.92 -3.90 22.75
C HIS A 301 -5.75 -2.66 23.11
N HIS A 302 -5.74 -1.63 22.26
CA HIS A 302 -6.64 -0.49 22.46
C HIS A 302 -8.10 -0.88 22.16
N PRO A 303 -9.11 -0.35 22.85
CA PRO A 303 -10.52 -0.64 22.59
C PRO A 303 -10.96 -0.39 21.13
N SER A 304 -10.33 0.56 20.42
CA SER A 304 -10.56 0.85 19.01
C SER A 304 -9.68 0.02 18.06
N PHE A 305 -9.02 -1.05 18.52
CA PHE A 305 -8.12 -1.85 17.70
C PHE A 305 -8.77 -2.30 16.37
N LYS A 306 -9.93 -2.95 16.43
CA LYS A 306 -10.61 -3.50 15.24
C LYS A 306 -10.93 -2.44 14.17
N PRO A 307 -11.54 -1.28 14.48
CA PRO A 307 -11.73 -0.23 13.49
C PRO A 307 -10.42 0.38 12.98
N VAL A 308 -9.39 0.53 13.83
CA VAL A 308 -8.11 1.13 13.43
C VAL A 308 -7.35 0.22 12.46
N VAL A 309 -7.23 -1.08 12.73
CA VAL A 309 -6.51 -1.99 11.80
C VAL A 309 -7.16 -2.01 10.42
N VAL A 310 -8.49 -1.95 10.34
CA VAL A 310 -9.22 -1.89 9.06
C VAL A 310 -8.99 -0.56 8.34
N HIS A 311 -8.95 0.56 9.08
CA HIS A 311 -8.63 1.88 8.55
C HIS A 311 -7.22 1.91 7.97
N GLU A 312 -6.22 1.50 8.74
CA GLU A 312 -4.81 1.52 8.31
C GLU A 312 -4.54 0.54 7.14
N PHE A 313 -5.25 -0.59 7.10
CA PHE A 313 -5.21 -1.48 5.94
C PHE A 313 -5.89 -0.86 4.72
N GLY A 314 -6.88 0.00 4.90
CA GLY A 314 -7.44 0.85 3.85
C GLY A 314 -6.40 1.75 3.18
N HIS A 315 -5.44 2.29 3.95
CA HIS A 315 -4.30 3.03 3.41
C HIS A 315 -3.29 2.10 2.74
N SER A 316 -2.76 1.12 3.48
CA SER A 316 -1.59 0.36 3.03
C SER A 316 -1.88 -0.61 1.89
N PHE A 317 -3.04 -1.27 1.91
CA PHE A 317 -3.52 -2.13 0.84
C PHE A 317 -4.28 -1.33 -0.21
N GLY A 318 -5.30 -0.56 0.22
CA GLY A 318 -6.27 0.07 -0.65
C GLY A 318 -5.82 1.38 -1.28
N GLY A 319 -4.72 2.00 -0.81
CA GLY A 319 -4.30 3.33 -1.24
C GLY A 319 -5.40 4.38 -1.03
N LEU A 320 -6.24 4.21 -0.01
CA LEU A 320 -7.28 5.17 0.33
C LEU A 320 -6.69 6.32 1.14
N ALA A 321 -7.16 7.53 0.92
CA ALA A 321 -6.79 8.71 1.70
C ALA A 321 -7.66 8.84 2.96
N ASP A 322 -7.18 9.62 3.93
CA ASP A 322 -7.98 10.12 5.04
C ASP A 322 -9.09 11.04 4.56
N GLU A 323 -10.31 10.79 5.01
CA GLU A 323 -11.48 11.61 4.70
C GLU A 323 -11.77 12.66 5.80
N TYR A 324 -10.94 12.73 6.85
CA TYR A 324 -11.07 13.74 7.89
C TYR A 324 -10.28 15.02 7.55
N PHE A 325 -10.60 16.11 8.28
CA PHE A 325 -9.99 17.41 8.09
C PHE A 325 -9.92 18.18 9.41
N TYR A 326 -8.98 19.11 9.52
CA TYR A 326 -8.71 19.87 10.75
C TYR A 326 -8.80 21.38 10.59
N SER A 327 -8.38 21.91 9.43
CA SER A 327 -8.25 23.34 9.22
C SER A 327 -8.65 23.77 7.82
N ASP A 328 -8.77 25.09 7.59
CA ASP A 328 -9.02 25.68 6.28
C ASP A 328 -7.71 25.88 5.47
N ALA A 329 -6.55 25.60 6.08
CA ALA A 329 -5.27 25.70 5.38
C ALA A 329 -5.16 24.63 4.27
N PRO A 330 -4.54 24.96 3.12
CA PRO A 330 -4.26 23.97 2.08
C PRO A 330 -3.43 22.81 2.62
N SER A 331 -3.74 21.59 2.19
CA SER A 331 -2.91 20.43 2.48
C SER A 331 -1.65 20.46 1.62
N PRO A 332 -0.47 20.30 2.19
CA PRO A 332 0.75 20.19 1.39
C PRO A 332 0.79 18.91 0.53
N LEU A 333 -0.01 17.89 0.89
CA LEU A 333 -0.07 16.61 0.19
C LEU A 333 -0.98 16.63 -1.03
N TYR A 334 -1.96 17.54 -1.09
CA TYR A 334 -3.01 17.56 -2.12
C TYR A 334 -3.15 18.95 -2.75
N PRO A 335 -2.39 19.26 -3.82
CA PRO A 335 -2.55 20.51 -4.58
C PRO A 335 -3.95 20.61 -5.19
N TYR A 336 -4.57 21.78 -5.17
CA TYR A 336 -5.95 21.98 -5.67
C TYR A 336 -6.07 21.91 -7.20
N ASP A 337 -4.96 22.04 -7.92
CA ASP A 337 -4.88 21.98 -9.38
C ASP A 337 -4.51 20.59 -9.93
N LYS A 338 -4.40 19.60 -9.03
CA LYS A 338 -4.11 18.20 -9.37
C LYS A 338 -5.12 17.25 -8.76
N GLU A 339 -5.60 16.29 -9.54
CA GLU A 339 -6.43 15.22 -9.00
C GLU A 339 -5.58 14.26 -8.16
N PRO A 340 -5.94 13.97 -6.89
CA PRO A 340 -5.28 12.97 -6.07
C PRO A 340 -5.32 11.59 -6.75
N TRP A 341 -4.31 10.77 -6.53
CA TRP A 341 -4.33 9.39 -7.07
C TRP A 341 -5.23 8.47 -6.23
N GLU A 342 -5.48 8.81 -4.98
CA GLU A 342 -6.36 8.07 -4.07
C GLU A 342 -7.81 8.14 -4.55
N GLN A 343 -8.50 6.99 -4.52
CA GLN A 343 -9.79 6.84 -5.19
C GLN A 343 -10.97 7.44 -4.43
N ASN A 344 -10.81 7.74 -3.15
CA ASN A 344 -11.88 8.20 -2.25
C ASN A 344 -11.85 9.70 -1.92
N ILE A 345 -10.92 10.46 -2.50
CA ILE A 345 -10.90 11.93 -2.43
C ILE A 345 -10.75 12.53 -3.82
N SER A 346 -11.16 13.80 -3.99
CA SER A 346 -11.12 14.50 -5.28
C SER A 346 -10.98 16.00 -5.08
N THR A 347 -10.20 16.64 -5.96
CA THR A 347 -10.16 18.11 -6.15
C THR A 347 -11.15 18.57 -7.21
N LEU A 348 -11.85 17.65 -7.84
CA LEU A 348 -12.76 17.84 -8.98
C LEU A 348 -12.05 18.23 -10.29
N VAL A 349 -10.74 18.21 -10.34
CA VAL A 349 -9.95 18.49 -11.56
C VAL A 349 -10.18 17.41 -12.62
N ASP A 350 -10.26 16.15 -12.19
CA ASP A 350 -10.62 15.00 -13.05
C ASP A 350 -11.62 14.10 -12.31
N PHE A 351 -12.77 14.64 -11.97
CA PHE A 351 -13.80 13.93 -11.21
C PHE A 351 -14.40 12.73 -11.96
N GLU A 352 -14.31 12.71 -13.30
CA GLU A 352 -14.75 11.56 -14.12
C GLU A 352 -13.98 10.27 -13.78
N SER A 353 -12.70 10.39 -13.41
CA SER A 353 -11.86 9.25 -13.01
C SER A 353 -12.16 8.73 -11.60
N LYS A 354 -13.05 9.39 -10.84
CA LYS A 354 -13.36 9.08 -9.44
C LYS A 354 -14.71 8.36 -9.30
N TRP A 355 -15.63 8.95 -8.56
CA TRP A 355 -16.96 8.36 -8.29
C TRP A 355 -18.12 9.17 -8.89
N LYS A 356 -17.87 9.98 -9.90
CA LYS A 356 -18.90 10.81 -10.54
C LYS A 356 -20.07 9.97 -11.05
N ASP A 357 -19.80 8.80 -11.58
CA ASP A 357 -20.78 7.83 -12.06
C ASP A 357 -21.71 7.26 -10.96
N MET A 358 -21.29 7.36 -9.68
CA MET A 358 -22.11 6.94 -8.52
C MET A 358 -22.95 8.08 -7.93
N VAL A 359 -22.72 9.33 -8.37
CA VAL A 359 -23.45 10.49 -7.85
C VAL A 359 -24.77 10.66 -8.58
N PRO A 360 -25.93 10.68 -7.86
CA PRO A 360 -27.23 10.89 -8.50
C PRO A 360 -27.29 12.20 -9.28
N ALA A 361 -27.95 12.19 -10.43
CA ALA A 361 -28.14 13.40 -11.25
C ALA A 361 -28.82 14.51 -10.44
N GLY A 362 -28.29 15.74 -10.56
CA GLY A 362 -28.81 16.91 -9.83
C GLY A 362 -28.32 17.05 -8.38
N THR A 363 -27.42 16.17 -7.92
CA THR A 363 -26.79 16.33 -6.61
C THR A 363 -25.99 17.63 -6.57
N PRO A 364 -26.22 18.52 -5.59
CA PRO A 364 -25.44 19.77 -5.48
C PRO A 364 -23.99 19.50 -5.11
N ILE A 365 -23.09 20.34 -5.61
CA ILE A 365 -21.64 20.32 -5.29
C ILE A 365 -21.25 21.70 -4.71
N PRO A 366 -20.82 21.80 -3.44
CA PRO A 366 -20.77 20.73 -2.44
C PRO A 366 -22.13 20.17 -2.06
N THR A 367 -22.17 18.87 -1.75
CA THR A 367 -23.38 18.23 -1.21
C THR A 367 -23.58 18.65 0.25
N PRO A 368 -24.78 19.12 0.65
CA PRO A 368 -25.05 19.47 2.04
C PRO A 368 -24.90 18.28 3.00
N VAL A 369 -24.17 18.51 4.10
CA VAL A 369 -23.96 17.49 5.13
C VAL A 369 -25.25 17.16 5.86
N LYS A 370 -25.65 15.88 5.91
CA LYS A 370 -26.75 15.39 6.73
C LYS A 370 -26.30 15.22 8.17
N LYS A 371 -27.14 15.61 9.14
CA LYS A 371 -26.73 15.67 10.56
C LYS A 371 -26.98 14.40 11.37
N SER A 372 -27.90 13.52 10.96
CA SER A 372 -28.08 12.20 11.60
C SER A 372 -29.01 11.29 10.78
N SER A 373 -28.55 10.16 10.35
CA SER A 373 -29.26 8.97 9.89
C SER A 373 -28.23 7.94 9.44
N ASP A 374 -28.61 6.68 9.25
CA ASP A 374 -27.74 5.67 8.62
C ASP A 374 -27.27 6.09 7.21
N GLU A 375 -27.97 7.04 6.59
CA GLU A 375 -27.63 7.60 5.29
C GLU A 375 -26.31 8.39 5.27
N ILE A 376 -25.78 8.84 6.44
CA ILE A 376 -24.49 9.53 6.51
C ILE A 376 -23.33 8.64 6.03
N PHE A 377 -23.48 7.30 6.12
CA PHE A 377 -22.47 6.31 5.72
C PHE A 377 -22.63 5.82 4.27
N THR A 378 -23.82 5.98 3.68
CA THR A 378 -24.16 5.32 2.41
C THR A 378 -24.62 6.26 1.30
N THR A 379 -25.05 7.49 1.61
CA THR A 379 -25.49 8.44 0.58
C THR A 379 -24.28 9.02 -0.13
N VAL A 380 -24.04 8.56 -1.36
CA VAL A 380 -22.97 9.07 -2.20
C VAL A 380 -23.30 10.47 -2.70
N GLY A 381 -22.35 11.39 -2.54
CA GLY A 381 -22.41 12.78 -2.98
C GLY A 381 -21.00 13.33 -3.21
N VAL A 382 -20.84 14.64 -3.04
CA VAL A 382 -19.57 15.35 -3.18
C VAL A 382 -19.44 16.32 -2.00
N TYR A 383 -18.95 15.80 -0.86
CA TYR A 383 -18.92 16.53 0.41
C TYR A 383 -17.58 17.22 0.60
N GLU A 384 -17.57 18.53 0.76
CA GLU A 384 -16.33 19.28 0.95
C GLU A 384 -15.67 18.98 2.31
N GLY A 385 -14.34 18.90 2.32
CA GLY A 385 -13.51 18.57 3.47
C GLY A 385 -13.03 17.11 3.46
N ALA A 386 -11.72 16.92 3.17
CA ALA A 386 -10.98 15.66 3.21
C ALA A 386 -9.48 15.97 3.13
N GLY A 387 -8.60 14.94 3.28
CA GLY A 387 -7.16 15.11 3.10
C GLY A 387 -6.58 16.21 3.98
N TYR A 388 -7.05 16.28 5.24
CA TYR A 388 -6.63 17.19 6.30
C TYR A 388 -7.10 18.66 6.14
N THR A 389 -7.71 19.05 5.00
CA THR A 389 -8.23 20.41 4.78
C THR A 389 -9.76 20.42 4.66
N SER A 390 -10.39 21.47 5.20
CA SER A 390 -11.84 21.66 5.15
C SER A 390 -12.34 22.21 3.80
N LYS A 391 -11.45 22.65 2.91
CA LYS A 391 -11.76 23.32 1.65
C LYS A 391 -11.03 22.70 0.45
N GLY A 392 -11.70 22.71 -0.71
CA GLY A 392 -11.10 22.39 -2.01
C GLY A 392 -10.86 20.92 -2.27
N ILE A 393 -11.03 20.05 -1.27
CA ILE A 393 -10.94 18.60 -1.41
C ILE A 393 -12.26 17.99 -0.94
N TYR A 394 -12.73 17.00 -1.67
CA TYR A 394 -14.06 16.41 -1.50
C TYR A 394 -13.98 14.92 -1.20
N ARG A 395 -14.95 14.43 -0.42
CA ARG A 395 -15.14 13.02 -0.08
C ARG A 395 -16.50 12.52 -0.51
N PRO A 396 -16.70 11.19 -0.64
CA PRO A 396 -17.92 10.63 -1.25
C PRO A 396 -19.13 10.58 -0.34
N VAL A 397 -18.95 10.51 0.98
CA VAL A 397 -20.04 10.41 1.97
C VAL A 397 -19.78 11.34 3.16
N THR A 398 -20.75 11.51 4.03
CA THR A 398 -20.56 12.32 5.25
C THR A 398 -19.58 11.67 6.20
N GLU A 399 -19.75 10.37 6.50
CA GLU A 399 -18.92 9.59 7.41
C GLU A 399 -18.56 8.23 6.80
N CYS A 400 -17.29 7.81 6.99
CA CYS A 400 -16.71 6.60 6.44
C CYS A 400 -15.70 5.98 7.42
N ARG A 401 -15.35 4.69 7.24
CA ARG A 401 -14.21 4.08 7.95
C ARG A 401 -12.92 4.89 7.76
N MET A 402 -12.70 5.49 6.61
CA MET A 402 -11.54 6.35 6.34
C MET A 402 -11.64 7.75 6.98
N LYS A 403 -12.65 7.99 7.82
CA LYS A 403 -12.84 9.26 8.53
C LYS A 403 -12.98 9.12 10.04
N ILE A 404 -13.77 8.14 10.51
CA ILE A 404 -14.07 7.94 11.94
C ILE A 404 -14.12 6.44 12.30
N ASN A 405 -13.70 6.13 13.53
CA ASN A 405 -13.71 4.76 14.05
C ASN A 405 -15.14 4.21 14.29
N GLU A 406 -16.12 5.08 14.50
CA GLU A 406 -17.51 4.73 14.74
C GLU A 406 -18.25 4.32 13.46
N ALA A 407 -17.69 4.59 12.28
CA ALA A 407 -18.30 4.16 11.03
C ALA A 407 -18.39 2.62 10.98
N PRO A 408 -19.54 2.05 10.62
CA PRO A 408 -19.72 0.59 10.64
C PRO A 408 -18.92 -0.12 9.53
N ALA A 409 -18.59 0.60 8.44
CA ALA A 409 -17.94 0.04 7.26
C ALA A 409 -17.27 1.13 6.42
N PHE A 410 -16.53 0.70 5.39
CA PHE A 410 -16.16 1.55 4.27
C PHE A 410 -17.39 2.04 3.52
N CYS A 411 -17.36 3.27 3.02
CA CYS A 411 -18.43 3.79 2.17
C CYS A 411 -18.49 3.08 0.80
N PRO A 412 -19.58 3.23 0.02
CA PRO A 412 -19.71 2.56 -1.26
C PRO A 412 -18.57 2.83 -2.26
N VAL A 413 -17.97 4.02 -2.24
CA VAL A 413 -16.85 4.38 -3.12
C VAL A 413 -15.55 3.67 -2.69
N CYS A 414 -15.26 3.67 -1.39
CA CYS A 414 -14.11 2.94 -0.85
C CYS A 414 -14.26 1.44 -1.09
N GLN A 415 -15.46 0.86 -0.90
CA GLN A 415 -15.72 -0.55 -1.19
C GLN A 415 -15.46 -0.87 -2.66
N ARG A 416 -15.94 -0.05 -3.60
CA ARG A 416 -15.67 -0.21 -5.04
C ARG A 416 -14.17 -0.14 -5.37
N ALA A 417 -13.44 0.79 -4.75
CA ALA A 417 -12.00 0.92 -4.96
C ALA A 417 -11.25 -0.33 -4.49
N LEU A 418 -11.57 -0.81 -3.30
CA LEU A 418 -10.99 -2.05 -2.74
C LEU A 418 -11.36 -3.29 -3.56
N GLU A 419 -12.62 -3.43 -3.98
CA GLU A 419 -13.07 -4.54 -4.83
C GLU A 419 -12.30 -4.57 -6.16
N ARG A 420 -12.20 -3.44 -6.86
CA ARG A 420 -11.44 -3.33 -8.12
C ARG A 420 -9.97 -3.72 -7.92
N LEU A 421 -9.38 -3.31 -6.81
CA LEU A 421 -7.99 -3.65 -6.50
C LEU A 421 -7.81 -5.15 -6.24
N ILE A 422 -8.69 -5.77 -5.44
CA ILE A 422 -8.66 -7.21 -5.17
C ILE A 422 -8.78 -8.00 -6.49
N LEU A 423 -9.72 -7.63 -7.35
CA LEU A 423 -9.92 -8.29 -8.65
C LEU A 423 -8.71 -8.07 -9.58
N PHE A 424 -8.10 -6.89 -9.58
CA PHE A 424 -6.88 -6.63 -10.34
C PHE A 424 -5.71 -7.53 -9.94
N TYR A 425 -5.60 -7.88 -8.66
CA TYR A 425 -4.56 -8.80 -8.17
C TYR A 425 -4.86 -10.27 -8.47
N THR A 426 -6.13 -10.67 -8.56
CA THR A 426 -6.56 -12.09 -8.53
C THR A 426 -7.30 -12.57 -9.78
N GLU A 427 -7.51 -11.73 -10.79
CA GLU A 427 -8.20 -12.09 -12.03
C GLU A 427 -7.34 -11.74 -13.26
N GLU A 428 -7.55 -12.52 -14.37
CA GLU A 428 -6.86 -12.32 -15.64
C GLU A 428 -7.32 -11.08 -16.42
#